data_e03ab2c83710366ba153e964ce294b30
#
_entry.id   e03ab2c83710366ba153e964ce294b30
#
_cell.length_a   1.000
_cell.length_b   1.000
_cell.length_c   1.000
_cell.angle_alpha   90.00
_cell.angle_beta   90.00
_cell.angle_gamma   90.00
#
_symmetry.space_group_name_H-M   'P 1'
#
loop_
_entity.id
_entity.type
_entity.pdbx_description
1 polymer ?
#
loop_
_entity_poly.entity_id
_entity_poly.type
_entity_poly.pdbx_seq_one_letter_code
_entity_poly.pdbx_strand_id
1 'polypeptide(L)'
;RSPVGEQYTVLPEFRDHYELRRDSDRILRQEVGEADFFYLNDGQGRFELVPADQERFLDEDGSPLTVPFRDWGLTARFHDVDGDGDPDLYVGNDFESPDRFWLNDGTGHFRLAPRLSLRSTSHSTMGVDFSDIDRDGDVDFLLTDMLSRNRRRRLTRTPLRAPGVDEIGVFDDRSQTQRNTLFLNLAHCTYAEISQFAGIAPSS
;
A
#
# COMPACT_ATOMS: atom_id res chain seq x y z
N ARG A 1 -22.29 8.57 28.82
CA ARG A 1 -21.19 9.36 29.43
C ARG A 1 -20.00 8.40 29.45
N SER A 2 -19.04 8.58 28.54
CA SER A 2 -17.76 7.90 28.62
C SER A 2 -17.01 8.44 29.82
N PRO A 3 -16.36 7.60 30.64
CA PRO A 3 -15.54 8.11 31.71
C PRO A 3 -14.35 8.87 31.11
N VAL A 4 -14.27 10.13 31.42
CA VAL A 4 -13.10 10.96 31.13
C VAL A 4 -12.01 10.50 32.10
N GLY A 5 -10.98 9.84 31.58
CA GLY A 5 -9.77 9.61 32.37
C GLY A 5 -9.20 8.19 32.46
N GLU A 6 -9.75 7.19 31.77
CA GLU A 6 -9.10 5.90 31.70
C GLU A 6 -7.93 5.95 30.69
N GLN A 7 -6.72 5.99 31.20
CA GLN A 7 -5.51 5.73 30.42
C GLN A 7 -5.48 4.23 30.10
N TYR A 8 -5.89 3.87 28.89
CA TYR A 8 -5.67 2.51 28.40
C TYR A 8 -4.16 2.31 28.19
N THR A 9 -3.57 1.47 29.00
CA THR A 9 -2.17 1.07 28.82
C THR A 9 -2.16 -0.18 27.96
N VAL A 10 -1.48 -0.15 26.82
CA VAL A 10 -1.25 -1.36 26.04
C VAL A 10 -0.38 -2.30 26.85
N LEU A 11 -0.82 -3.56 27.01
CA LEU A 11 -0.02 -4.57 27.70
C LEU A 11 1.35 -4.72 27.01
N PRO A 12 2.42 -5.01 27.75
CA PRO A 12 3.77 -5.06 27.20
C PRO A 12 3.91 -5.98 25.98
N GLU A 13 3.21 -7.13 25.99
CA GLU A 13 3.20 -8.13 24.92
C GLU A 13 2.56 -7.66 23.63
N PHE A 14 1.76 -6.59 23.66
CA PHE A 14 1.07 -6.05 22.48
C PHE A 14 1.61 -4.67 22.06
N ARG A 15 2.65 -4.17 22.69
CA ARG A 15 3.18 -2.83 22.37
C ARG A 15 3.66 -2.71 20.94
N ASP A 16 4.22 -3.78 20.41
CA ASP A 16 4.74 -3.82 19.06
C ASP A 16 3.65 -3.85 17.97
N HIS A 17 2.39 -4.10 18.37
CA HIS A 17 1.25 -4.06 17.45
C HIS A 17 0.58 -2.70 17.36
N TYR A 18 1.10 -1.68 18.04
CA TYR A 18 0.48 -0.35 18.05
C TYR A 18 1.51 0.75 17.92
N GLU A 19 1.23 1.69 17.04
CA GLU A 19 1.91 2.97 16.97
C GLU A 19 1.09 4.06 17.66
N LEU A 20 1.78 4.92 18.40
CA LEU A 20 1.17 6.09 19.03
C LEU A 20 1.48 7.32 18.20
N ARG A 21 0.48 7.84 17.50
CA ARG A 21 0.58 9.11 16.78
C ARG A 21 0.01 10.23 17.64
N ARG A 22 0.70 11.35 17.70
CA ARG A 22 0.22 12.53 18.39
C ARG A 22 -0.43 13.47 17.39
N ASP A 23 -1.75 13.64 17.54
CA ASP A 23 -2.52 14.61 16.78
C ASP A 23 -2.94 15.74 17.74
N SER A 24 -2.30 16.90 17.60
CA SER A 24 -2.53 18.09 18.45
C SER A 24 -2.53 17.73 19.95
N ASP A 25 -3.70 17.69 20.58
CA ASP A 25 -3.89 17.36 22.00
C ASP A 25 -4.34 15.92 22.24
N ARG A 26 -4.42 15.08 21.17
CA ARG A 26 -4.89 13.69 21.26
C ARG A 26 -3.75 12.74 20.94
N ILE A 27 -3.71 11.62 21.67
CA ILE A 27 -2.89 10.47 21.31
C ILE A 27 -3.80 9.51 20.57
N LEU A 28 -3.54 9.33 19.28
CA LEU A 28 -4.17 8.31 18.47
C LEU A 28 -3.33 7.04 18.58
N ARG A 29 -4.00 5.94 18.80
CA ARG A 29 -3.38 4.62 18.79
C ARG A 29 -3.78 3.94 17.50
N GLN A 30 -2.80 3.70 16.64
CA GLN A 30 -2.98 2.98 15.40
C GLN A 30 -2.48 1.55 15.59
N GLU A 31 -3.28 0.57 15.23
CA GLU A 31 -2.85 -0.81 15.12
C GLU A 31 -2.02 -0.96 13.85
N VAL A 32 -0.88 -1.64 13.95
CA VAL A 32 0.02 -1.89 12.83
C VAL A 32 0.13 -3.38 12.57
N GLY A 33 0.38 -3.76 11.32
CA GLY A 33 0.64 -5.13 10.94
C GLY A 33 1.95 -5.68 11.49
N GLU A 34 2.27 -6.91 11.14
CA GLU A 34 3.59 -7.48 11.37
C GLU A 34 4.58 -6.96 10.32
N ALA A 35 5.86 -7.04 10.61
CA ALA A 35 6.89 -6.67 9.63
C ALA A 35 6.86 -7.63 8.45
N ASP A 36 6.98 -7.09 7.24
CA ASP A 36 7.08 -7.89 6.03
C ASP A 36 8.39 -8.65 5.97
N PHE A 37 8.35 -9.85 5.40
CA PHE A 37 9.52 -10.69 5.20
C PHE A 37 9.87 -10.79 3.74
N PHE A 38 11.14 -10.55 3.42
CA PHE A 38 11.67 -10.73 2.07
C PHE A 38 12.67 -11.87 2.05
N TYR A 39 12.53 -12.78 1.09
CA TYR A 39 13.38 -13.94 0.95
C TYR A 39 14.03 -13.98 -0.43
N LEU A 40 15.34 -14.29 -0.45
CA LEU A 40 16.07 -14.57 -1.68
C LEU A 40 16.16 -16.06 -1.92
N ASN A 41 15.93 -16.48 -3.18
CA ASN A 41 16.17 -17.84 -3.63
C ASN A 41 17.66 -18.00 -4.00
N ASP A 42 18.30 -19.07 -3.52
CA ASP A 42 19.69 -19.42 -3.86
C ASP A 42 19.84 -20.09 -5.25
N GLY A 43 18.76 -20.21 -6.01
CA GLY A 43 18.71 -20.89 -7.29
C GLY A 43 18.65 -22.43 -7.18
N GLN A 44 18.65 -22.98 -5.97
CA GLN A 44 18.54 -24.42 -5.68
C GLN A 44 17.23 -24.77 -4.95
N GLY A 45 16.31 -23.82 -4.87
CA GLY A 45 15.02 -23.97 -4.19
C GLY A 45 15.07 -23.75 -2.68
N ARG A 46 16.12 -23.13 -2.16
CA ARG A 46 16.21 -22.69 -0.77
C ARG A 46 16.05 -21.19 -0.70
N PHE A 47 15.44 -20.72 0.35
CA PHE A 47 15.13 -19.31 0.56
C PHE A 47 15.85 -18.81 1.82
N GLU A 48 16.58 -17.73 1.68
CA GLU A 48 17.25 -17.04 2.79
C GLU A 48 16.51 -15.75 3.11
N LEU A 49 16.19 -15.56 4.39
CA LEU A 49 15.56 -14.32 4.87
C LEU A 49 16.53 -13.15 4.73
N VAL A 50 16.09 -12.11 4.06
CA VAL A 50 16.82 -10.85 3.98
C VAL A 50 16.22 -9.93 5.03
N PRO A 51 17.01 -9.45 6.02
CA PRO A 51 16.56 -8.47 6.98
C PRO A 51 16.14 -7.17 6.27
N ALA A 52 14.99 -6.62 6.66
CA ALA A 52 14.43 -5.41 6.04
C ALA A 52 15.24 -4.13 6.34
N ASP A 53 16.12 -4.18 7.35
CA ASP A 53 17.02 -3.09 7.76
C ASP A 53 18.33 -3.04 6.97
N GLN A 54 18.53 -3.96 6.03
CA GLN A 54 19.72 -3.98 5.20
C GLN A 54 19.47 -3.21 3.91
N GLU A 55 19.88 -1.96 3.84
CA GLU A 55 20.14 -1.11 2.66
C GLU A 55 19.46 -1.50 1.31
N ARG A 56 18.71 -2.61 1.29
CA ARG A 56 18.07 -3.17 0.11
C ARG A 56 16.75 -2.49 -0.22
N PHE A 57 16.05 -1.99 0.80
CA PHE A 57 14.83 -1.23 0.64
C PHE A 57 15.11 0.24 0.98
N LEU A 58 14.87 1.10 0.00
CA LEU A 58 15.17 2.52 0.07
C LEU A 58 13.88 3.32 0.08
N ASP A 59 13.87 4.42 0.79
CA ASP A 59 12.78 5.39 0.70
C ASP A 59 12.77 6.09 -0.69
N GLU A 60 11.78 6.89 -0.94
CA GLU A 60 11.58 7.67 -2.17
C GLU A 60 12.79 8.55 -2.52
N ASP A 61 13.48 9.10 -1.51
CA ASP A 61 14.68 9.92 -1.69
C ASP A 61 15.98 9.10 -1.86
N GLY A 62 15.87 7.75 -1.81
CA GLY A 62 17.01 6.83 -1.90
C GLY A 62 17.74 6.60 -0.57
N SER A 63 17.27 7.14 0.54
CA SER A 63 17.81 6.81 1.86
C SER A 63 17.38 5.40 2.29
N PRO A 64 18.25 4.64 3.00
CA PRO A 64 17.85 3.34 3.51
C PRO A 64 16.67 3.43 4.48
N LEU A 65 15.73 2.50 4.37
CA LEU A 65 14.69 2.36 5.38
C LEU A 65 15.30 1.92 6.70
N THR A 66 15.11 2.73 7.71
CA THR A 66 15.64 2.46 9.08
C THR A 66 14.73 1.54 9.87
N VAL A 67 13.48 1.39 9.46
CA VAL A 67 12.48 0.54 10.10
C VAL A 67 11.68 -0.16 9.00
N PRO A 68 11.45 -1.48 9.10
CA PRO A 68 10.59 -2.18 8.15
C PRO A 68 9.17 -1.63 8.24
N PHE A 69 8.49 -1.60 7.10
CA PHE A 69 7.06 -1.31 7.10
C PHE A 69 6.31 -2.41 7.85
N ARG A 70 5.33 -1.99 8.62
CA ARG A 70 4.42 -2.87 9.36
C ARG A 70 3.02 -2.69 8.79
N ASP A 71 2.95 -3.05 7.51
CA ASP A 71 1.73 -2.93 6.71
C ASP A 71 0.83 -4.18 6.86
N TRP A 72 -0.37 -4.09 6.35
CA TRP A 72 -1.33 -5.20 6.30
C TRP A 72 -1.30 -5.84 4.91
N GLY A 73 -0.17 -6.44 4.53
CA GLY A 73 0.05 -7.01 3.21
C GLY A 73 -0.96 -8.13 2.87
N LEU A 74 -1.66 -7.99 1.74
CA LEU A 74 -2.61 -8.97 1.22
C LEU A 74 -2.13 -9.66 -0.03
N THR A 75 -1.41 -8.95 -0.88
CA THR A 75 -0.90 -9.46 -2.15
C THR A 75 0.42 -8.82 -2.51
N ALA A 76 1.29 -9.57 -3.21
CA ALA A 76 2.53 -9.05 -3.76
C ALA A 76 2.70 -9.56 -5.18
N ARG A 77 3.18 -8.72 -6.09
CA ARG A 77 3.41 -9.06 -7.49
C ARG A 77 4.69 -8.43 -8.00
N PHE A 78 5.50 -9.24 -8.67
CA PHE A 78 6.67 -8.77 -9.40
C PHE A 78 6.31 -8.56 -10.87
N HIS A 79 6.73 -7.44 -11.44
CA HIS A 79 6.61 -7.12 -12.85
C HIS A 79 7.60 -6.02 -13.23
N ASP A 80 8.19 -6.09 -14.42
CA ASP A 80 9.00 -5.02 -14.99
C ASP A 80 8.05 -3.91 -15.45
N VAL A 81 7.89 -2.86 -14.63
CA VAL A 81 6.86 -1.83 -14.84
C VAL A 81 7.41 -0.60 -15.51
N ASP A 82 8.71 -0.32 -15.36
CA ASP A 82 9.37 0.81 -15.99
C ASP A 82 10.12 0.45 -17.28
N GLY A 83 10.13 -0.84 -17.64
CA GLY A 83 10.68 -1.34 -18.90
C GLY A 83 12.20 -1.42 -18.92
N ASP A 84 12.85 -1.45 -17.76
CA ASP A 84 14.32 -1.54 -17.67
C ASP A 84 14.86 -2.97 -17.72
N GLY A 85 13.96 -3.98 -17.65
CA GLY A 85 14.26 -5.40 -17.73
C GLY A 85 14.33 -6.10 -16.37
N ASP A 86 14.23 -5.38 -15.29
CA ASP A 86 14.31 -5.88 -13.92
C ASP A 86 12.93 -5.87 -13.24
N PRO A 87 12.52 -6.94 -12.55
CA PRO A 87 11.18 -6.99 -11.97
C PRO A 87 11.05 -6.07 -10.76
N ASP A 88 10.13 -5.13 -10.84
CA ASP A 88 9.65 -4.27 -9.75
C ASP A 88 8.69 -5.02 -8.85
N LEU A 89 8.40 -4.46 -7.68
CA LEU A 89 7.53 -5.09 -6.68
C LEU A 89 6.36 -4.16 -6.32
N TYR A 90 5.14 -4.65 -6.52
CA TYR A 90 3.94 -4.05 -5.97
C TYR A 90 3.43 -4.87 -4.79
N VAL A 91 3.18 -4.22 -3.65
CA VAL A 91 2.58 -4.81 -2.45
C VAL A 91 1.24 -4.12 -2.20
N GLY A 92 0.17 -4.90 -2.32
CA GLY A 92 -1.18 -4.45 -2.03
C GLY A 92 -1.54 -4.72 -0.57
N ASN A 93 -2.01 -3.69 0.12
CA ASN A 93 -2.29 -3.70 1.54
C ASN A 93 -3.78 -3.60 1.87
N ASP A 94 -4.13 -3.88 3.11
CA ASP A 94 -5.46 -3.68 3.66
C ASP A 94 -5.58 -2.28 4.29
N PHE A 95 -6.76 -1.92 4.66
CA PHE A 95 -7.35 -0.64 5.05
C PHE A 95 -6.51 0.34 5.87
N GLU A 96 -5.56 -0.09 6.68
CA GLU A 96 -4.77 0.82 7.52
C GLU A 96 -3.48 1.32 6.83
N SER A 97 -3.07 0.65 5.75
CA SER A 97 -1.81 0.90 5.06
C SER A 97 -2.04 1.15 3.56
N PRO A 98 -1.46 2.19 2.97
CA PRO A 98 -1.48 2.36 1.53
C PRO A 98 -0.63 1.29 0.85
N ASP A 99 -0.97 0.95 -0.41
CA ASP A 99 -0.16 0.04 -1.20
C ASP A 99 1.26 0.60 -1.41
N ARG A 100 2.24 -0.30 -1.53
CA ARG A 100 3.64 0.04 -1.76
C ARG A 100 4.05 -0.36 -3.17
N PHE A 101 4.72 0.54 -3.84
CA PHE A 101 5.27 0.31 -5.15
C PHE A 101 6.78 0.54 -5.12
N TRP A 102 7.54 -0.50 -5.41
CA TRP A 102 8.98 -0.54 -5.29
C TRP A 102 9.61 -0.73 -6.67
N LEU A 103 10.48 0.19 -7.08
CA LEU A 103 11.27 0.08 -8.30
C LEU A 103 12.60 -0.61 -8.00
N ASN A 104 12.92 -1.64 -8.77
CA ASN A 104 14.15 -2.40 -8.68
C ASN A 104 15.24 -1.73 -9.54
N ASP A 105 16.46 -1.65 -9.05
CA ASP A 105 17.59 -1.05 -9.79
C ASP A 105 18.44 -2.10 -10.54
N GLY A 106 17.95 -3.34 -10.66
CA GLY A 106 18.66 -4.47 -11.29
C GLY A 106 19.76 -5.07 -10.43
N THR A 107 20.10 -4.47 -9.31
CA THR A 107 21.06 -5.04 -8.36
C THR A 107 20.36 -5.68 -7.16
N GLY A 108 19.03 -5.65 -7.16
CA GLY A 108 18.17 -6.16 -6.10
C GLY A 108 17.97 -5.19 -4.94
N HIS A 109 18.18 -3.90 -5.19
CA HIS A 109 17.75 -2.83 -4.30
C HIS A 109 16.42 -2.26 -4.82
N PHE A 110 15.50 -2.10 -3.92
CA PHE A 110 14.14 -1.66 -4.19
C PHE A 110 13.92 -0.27 -3.60
N ARG A 111 13.64 0.71 -4.44
CA ARG A 111 13.32 2.07 -4.01
C ARG A 111 11.83 2.34 -4.14
N LEU A 112 11.22 2.94 -3.13
CA LEU A 112 9.83 3.38 -3.23
C LEU A 112 9.65 4.30 -4.43
N ALA A 113 8.65 3.98 -5.26
CA ALA A 113 8.24 4.87 -6.34
C ALA A 113 7.79 6.21 -5.76
N PRO A 114 8.06 7.33 -6.47
CA PRO A 114 7.64 8.64 -6.01
C PRO A 114 6.15 8.68 -5.68
N ARG A 115 5.76 9.28 -4.56
CA ARG A 115 4.37 9.34 -4.11
C ARG A 115 3.41 9.92 -5.12
N LEU A 116 3.90 10.85 -5.94
CA LEU A 116 3.13 11.44 -7.03
C LEU A 116 2.91 10.50 -8.20
N SER A 117 3.65 9.38 -8.30
CA SER A 117 3.42 8.33 -9.29
C SER A 117 2.04 7.69 -9.09
N LEU A 118 1.68 7.41 -7.83
CA LEU A 118 0.38 6.90 -7.43
C LEU A 118 -0.25 7.83 -6.40
N ARG A 119 -1.17 8.68 -6.81
CA ARG A 119 -1.83 9.67 -5.94
C ARG A 119 -2.86 9.06 -5.00
N SER A 120 -3.39 7.91 -5.36
CA SER A 120 -4.35 7.15 -4.56
C SER A 120 -4.12 5.66 -4.78
N THR A 121 -4.48 4.84 -3.81
CA THR A 121 -4.45 3.37 -3.92
C THR A 121 -5.84 2.80 -3.65
N SER A 122 -6.03 1.50 -3.84
CA SER A 122 -7.21 0.80 -3.35
C SER A 122 -7.21 0.78 -1.82
N HIS A 123 -8.38 0.62 -1.20
CA HIS A 123 -8.50 0.55 0.25
C HIS A 123 -8.15 -0.83 0.80
N SER A 124 -8.44 -1.87 0.04
CA SER A 124 -8.18 -3.26 0.43
C SER A 124 -7.78 -4.04 -0.81
N THR A 125 -6.52 -3.92 -1.20
CA THR A 125 -5.99 -4.48 -2.44
C THR A 125 -5.86 -6.00 -2.34
N MET A 126 -6.86 -6.72 -2.86
CA MET A 126 -6.90 -8.19 -2.85
C MET A 126 -6.09 -8.83 -3.98
N GLY A 127 -5.79 -8.09 -5.01
CA GLY A 127 -5.01 -8.56 -6.14
C GLY A 127 -4.60 -7.44 -7.07
N VAL A 128 -3.47 -7.63 -7.73
CA VAL A 128 -2.90 -6.74 -8.73
C VAL A 128 -2.59 -7.53 -9.99
N ASP A 129 -2.88 -6.96 -11.16
CA ASP A 129 -2.48 -7.52 -12.44
C ASP A 129 -1.99 -6.42 -13.38
N PHE A 130 -0.95 -6.73 -14.15
CA PHE A 130 -0.25 -5.80 -15.02
C PHE A 130 -0.47 -6.16 -16.48
N SER A 131 -0.69 -5.16 -17.32
CA SER A 131 -0.82 -5.31 -18.77
C SER A 131 -0.74 -3.96 -19.45
N ASP A 132 -0.26 -3.92 -20.68
CA ASP A 132 -0.41 -2.77 -21.57
C ASP A 132 -1.86 -2.78 -22.12
N ILE A 133 -2.75 -1.98 -21.50
CA ILE A 133 -4.20 -2.03 -21.75
C ILE A 133 -4.58 -1.18 -22.97
N ASP A 134 -3.92 -0.04 -23.15
CA ASP A 134 -4.21 0.88 -24.26
C ASP A 134 -3.25 0.72 -25.44
N ARG A 135 -2.25 -0.16 -25.33
CA ARG A 135 -1.28 -0.54 -26.36
C ARG A 135 -0.34 0.58 -26.75
N ASP A 136 0.07 1.37 -25.79
CA ASP A 136 1.06 2.41 -25.99
C ASP A 136 2.50 1.95 -25.70
N GLY A 137 2.67 0.75 -25.15
CA GLY A 137 3.95 0.13 -24.82
C GLY A 137 4.35 0.29 -23.35
N ASP A 138 3.62 1.09 -22.58
CA ASP A 138 3.84 1.26 -21.15
C ASP A 138 2.95 0.29 -20.35
N VAL A 139 3.42 -0.12 -19.17
CA VAL A 139 2.69 -1.10 -18.35
C VAL A 139 1.68 -0.40 -17.45
N ASP A 140 0.42 -0.79 -17.62
CA ASP A 140 -0.72 -0.40 -16.80
C ASP A 140 -1.01 -1.44 -15.73
N PHE A 141 -1.88 -1.14 -14.78
CA PHE A 141 -2.30 -2.14 -13.81
C PHE A 141 -3.70 -1.94 -13.25
N LEU A 142 -4.28 -3.07 -12.86
CA LEU A 142 -5.59 -3.17 -12.22
C LEU A 142 -5.43 -3.66 -10.80
N LEU A 143 -6.06 -2.97 -9.86
CA LEU A 143 -6.23 -3.44 -8.49
C LEU A 143 -7.68 -3.87 -8.25
N THR A 144 -7.83 -5.01 -7.61
CA THR A 144 -9.14 -5.50 -7.18
C THR A 144 -9.33 -5.28 -5.70
N ASP A 145 -10.40 -4.59 -5.34
CA ASP A 145 -10.74 -4.26 -3.94
C ASP A 145 -11.79 -5.24 -3.39
N MET A 146 -11.80 -5.41 -2.07
CA MET A 146 -12.76 -6.24 -1.35
C MET A 146 -14.12 -5.58 -1.26
N LEU A 147 -14.75 -5.30 -2.40
CA LEU A 147 -16.05 -4.65 -2.45
C LEU A 147 -17.20 -5.59 -2.79
N SER A 148 -18.24 -5.54 -1.97
CA SER A 148 -19.50 -6.19 -2.33
C SER A 148 -20.24 -5.39 -3.40
N ARG A 149 -20.69 -6.07 -4.49
CA ARG A 149 -21.62 -5.48 -5.46
C ARG A 149 -22.94 -5.03 -4.82
N ASN A 150 -23.31 -5.61 -3.69
CA ASN A 150 -24.51 -5.25 -2.96
C ASN A 150 -24.27 -4.03 -2.06
N ARG A 151 -24.90 -2.89 -2.38
CA ARG A 151 -24.78 -1.64 -1.64
C ARG A 151 -25.00 -1.81 -0.13
N ARG A 152 -26.00 -2.58 0.28
CA ARG A 152 -26.30 -2.79 1.71
C ARG A 152 -25.13 -3.50 2.40
N ARG A 153 -24.54 -4.50 1.75
CA ARG A 153 -23.36 -5.21 2.29
C ARG A 153 -22.14 -4.31 2.34
N ARG A 154 -21.94 -3.43 1.35
CA ARG A 154 -20.87 -2.42 1.40
C ARG A 154 -21.01 -1.56 2.65
N LEU A 155 -22.17 -0.96 2.86
CA LEU A 155 -22.43 -0.06 3.97
C LEU A 155 -22.36 -0.74 5.36
N THR A 156 -22.47 -2.05 5.43
CA THR A 156 -22.43 -2.78 6.71
C THR A 156 -21.10 -3.44 7.01
N ARG A 157 -20.24 -3.62 6.00
CA ARG A 157 -18.94 -4.31 6.14
C ARG A 157 -17.77 -3.36 6.17
N THR A 158 -17.94 -2.19 5.61
CA THR A 158 -16.88 -1.17 5.67
C THR A 158 -16.98 -0.46 7.00
N PRO A 159 -15.98 -0.53 7.88
CA PRO A 159 -15.94 0.35 9.02
C PRO A 159 -16.00 1.78 8.48
N LEU A 160 -17.02 2.52 8.87
CA LEU A 160 -17.10 3.95 8.60
C LEU A 160 -15.89 4.56 9.32
N ARG A 161 -14.81 4.82 8.60
CA ARG A 161 -13.77 5.70 9.10
C ARG A 161 -14.46 7.01 9.45
N ALA A 162 -14.29 7.47 10.66
CA ALA A 162 -14.92 8.73 11.09
C ALA A 162 -14.53 9.83 10.10
N PRO A 163 -15.49 10.59 9.55
CA PRO A 163 -15.16 11.70 8.67
C PRO A 163 -14.28 12.69 9.45
N GLY A 164 -13.10 12.98 8.97
CA GLY A 164 -12.25 14.02 9.55
C GLY A 164 -10.80 13.61 9.84
N VAL A 165 -10.33 12.46 9.37
CA VAL A 165 -8.93 12.04 9.57
C VAL A 165 -8.08 12.15 8.29
N ASP A 166 -8.70 12.42 7.15
CA ASP A 166 -7.95 12.73 5.95
C ASP A 166 -7.56 14.22 6.00
N GLU A 167 -6.47 14.53 6.67
CA GLU A 167 -5.86 15.86 6.57
C GLU A 167 -5.37 16.04 5.14
N ILE A 168 -6.12 16.82 4.38
CA ILE A 168 -5.72 17.26 3.05
C ILE A 168 -4.38 17.98 3.19
N GLY A 169 -3.32 17.39 2.66
CA GLY A 169 -1.98 17.97 2.67
C GLY A 169 -0.93 17.27 3.53
N VAL A 170 -1.29 16.24 4.26
CA VAL A 170 -0.30 15.34 4.85
C VAL A 170 0.10 14.34 3.78
N PHE A 171 1.26 14.55 3.18
CA PHE A 171 1.79 13.71 2.08
C PHE A 171 2.12 12.27 2.50
N ASP A 172 2.05 11.94 3.77
CA ASP A 172 2.38 10.61 4.27
C ASP A 172 1.24 9.59 4.10
N ASP A 173 -0.01 10.04 4.05
CA ASP A 173 -1.15 9.17 3.83
C ASP A 173 -1.69 9.37 2.41
N ARG A 174 -1.40 8.43 1.51
CA ARG A 174 -2.05 8.36 0.19
C ARG A 174 -3.54 8.12 0.41
N SER A 175 -4.39 8.82 -0.32
CA SER A 175 -5.83 8.58 -0.24
C SER A 175 -6.16 7.18 -0.75
N GLN A 176 -6.89 6.42 0.04
CA GLN A 176 -7.34 5.08 -0.32
C GLN A 176 -8.78 5.12 -0.81
N THR A 177 -9.05 4.51 -1.95
CA THR A 177 -10.38 4.47 -2.54
C THR A 177 -10.99 3.08 -2.42
N GLN A 178 -12.23 3.00 -1.90
CA GLN A 178 -12.94 1.73 -1.74
C GLN A 178 -13.60 1.28 -3.05
N ARG A 179 -12.79 0.89 -4.01
CA ARG A 179 -13.23 0.36 -5.30
C ARG A 179 -12.08 -0.32 -6.03
N ASN A 180 -12.41 -1.12 -7.03
CA ASN A 180 -11.41 -1.52 -8.00
C ASN A 180 -10.82 -0.28 -8.65
N THR A 181 -9.51 -0.25 -8.84
CA THR A 181 -8.79 0.86 -9.45
C THR A 181 -8.02 0.40 -10.67
N LEU A 182 -8.11 1.17 -11.74
CA LEU A 182 -7.37 0.96 -12.98
C LEU A 182 -6.46 2.16 -13.19
N PHE A 183 -5.19 1.88 -13.34
CA PHE A 183 -4.15 2.87 -13.51
C PHE A 183 -3.56 2.77 -14.91
N LEU A 184 -3.69 3.84 -15.70
CA LEU A 184 -2.95 3.99 -16.94
C LEU A 184 -1.62 4.67 -16.66
N ASN A 185 -0.55 4.10 -17.19
CA ASN A 185 0.77 4.70 -17.19
C ASN A 185 0.79 5.86 -18.22
N LEU A 186 1.12 7.04 -17.78
CA LEU A 186 1.22 8.24 -18.62
C LEU A 186 2.66 8.53 -19.05
N ALA A 187 3.54 7.56 -18.99
CA ALA A 187 4.98 7.55 -19.11
C ALA A 187 5.73 7.71 -17.76
N HIS A 188 6.90 7.10 -17.68
CA HIS A 188 7.82 7.18 -16.53
C HIS A 188 7.17 6.87 -15.18
N CYS A 189 6.40 5.79 -15.11
CA CYS A 189 5.70 5.36 -13.88
C CYS A 189 4.85 6.47 -13.23
N THR A 190 4.25 7.34 -14.03
CA THR A 190 3.25 8.30 -13.58
C THR A 190 1.88 7.83 -14.01
N TYR A 191 0.98 7.57 -13.05
CA TYR A 191 -0.28 6.88 -13.32
C TYR A 191 -1.50 7.78 -13.17
N ALA A 192 -2.47 7.58 -14.07
CA ALA A 192 -3.81 8.13 -13.97
C ALA A 192 -4.82 7.05 -13.55
N GLU A 193 -5.56 7.29 -12.48
CA GLU A 193 -6.65 6.41 -12.05
C GLU A 193 -7.89 6.68 -12.92
N ILE A 194 -8.34 5.70 -13.68
CA ILE A 194 -9.41 5.83 -14.68
C ILE A 194 -10.59 4.87 -14.48
N SER A 195 -10.71 4.21 -13.33
CA SER A 195 -11.71 3.14 -13.10
C SER A 195 -13.15 3.57 -13.38
N GLN A 196 -13.49 4.81 -13.06
CA GLN A 196 -14.84 5.33 -13.32
C GLN A 196 -15.07 5.51 -14.81
N PHE A 197 -14.10 6.02 -15.53
CA PHE A 197 -14.16 6.17 -16.98
C PHE A 197 -14.22 4.82 -17.69
N ALA A 198 -13.43 3.86 -17.24
CA ALA A 198 -13.40 2.49 -17.77
C ALA A 198 -14.63 1.65 -17.36
N GLY A 199 -15.50 2.15 -16.48
CA GLY A 199 -16.70 1.45 -16.03
C GLY A 199 -16.46 0.25 -15.12
N ILE A 200 -15.26 0.10 -14.57
CA ILE A 200 -14.90 -0.98 -13.65
C ILE A 200 -15.06 -0.61 -12.17
N ALA A 201 -15.15 0.68 -11.88
CA ALA A 201 -15.57 1.12 -10.56
C ALA A 201 -17.01 0.63 -10.33
N PRO A 202 -17.34 0.07 -9.16
CA PRO A 202 -18.70 -0.36 -8.89
C PRO A 202 -19.62 0.85 -9.06
N SER A 203 -20.55 0.75 -10.00
CA SER A 203 -21.59 1.76 -10.17
C SER A 203 -22.37 1.87 -8.86
N SER A 204 -22.51 3.09 -8.40
CA SER A 204 -23.33 3.46 -7.24
C SER A 204 -24.78 3.01 -7.39
#